data_e0f1a3eb333968de82202a98548faa49
#
_entry.id   e0f1a3eb333968de82202a98548faa49
#
_cell.length_a   1.000
_cell.length_b   1.000
_cell.length_c   1.000
_cell.angle_alpha   90.00
_cell.angle_beta   90.00
_cell.angle_gamma   90.00
#
_symmetry.space_group_name_H-M   'P 1'
#
loop_
_entity.id
_entity.type
_entity.pdbx_description
1 polymer ?
#
loop_
_entity_poly.entity_id
_entity_poly.type
_entity_poly.pdbx_seq_one_letter_code
_entity_poly.pdbx_strand_id
1 'polypeptide(L)'
;MGVISAGAAGVLTGGLQRIFAVVPQARDSVFQLGGDLLVNRLGFGAMRLTGEGIWGWPPDRENAKKVLRRAIELGVNFIDTADAYGPETNELLIAEALYPYPKGLVIATKGGNTRPAPGQWLPDGRPEYLAQCVDKSLKRLKLERIDLWQLHRIDRKVPVEESLGAIKKAQDAGKIRHVGLSEVTVAEIEQAKKVVPIVSIQNRYNITDRASEDALNYCEKEKMGFIPWAPIGGSGTRSLSKAGNALVRSRCETSQCQRGATRARLVAAKIAGHVADPGHIVARASRGEHGCGQTPA
;
A
#
# COMPACT_ATOMS: atom_id res chain seq x y z
N MET A 1 62.39 10.71 42.37
CA MET A 1 63.00 10.40 41.08
C MET A 1 61.91 9.75 40.23
N GLY A 2 61.36 10.54 39.36
CA GLY A 2 60.25 10.06 38.44
C GLY A 2 60.83 9.73 37.09
N VAL A 3 60.23 8.75 36.46
CA VAL A 3 60.46 8.44 35.05
C VAL A 3 59.13 8.56 34.30
N ILE A 4 59.14 9.46 33.35
CA ILE A 4 58.03 9.72 32.42
C ILE A 4 58.15 8.71 31.29
N SER A 5 57.04 7.94 31.02
CA SER A 5 56.94 7.10 29.83
C SER A 5 55.88 7.65 28.95
N ALA A 6 56.22 7.94 27.70
CA ALA A 6 55.35 8.43 26.65
C ALA A 6 54.49 7.27 26.11
N GLY A 7 53.19 7.41 26.16
CA GLY A 7 52.22 6.49 25.57
C GLY A 7 51.74 6.96 24.20
N ALA A 8 51.76 6.06 23.22
CA ALA A 8 51.44 6.25 21.82
C ALA A 8 49.99 6.68 21.58
N ALA A 9 49.82 7.62 20.66
CA ALA A 9 48.52 8.03 20.13
C ALA A 9 47.91 6.94 19.22
N GLY A 10 46.91 6.26 19.71
CA GLY A 10 46.06 5.38 18.89
C GLY A 10 45.02 6.19 18.11
N VAL A 11 45.16 6.19 16.81
CA VAL A 11 44.13 6.76 15.90
C VAL A 11 42.90 5.86 15.95
N LEU A 12 41.86 6.29 16.65
CA LEU A 12 40.52 5.68 16.59
C LEU A 12 39.85 6.13 15.31
N THR A 13 39.88 5.28 14.29
CA THR A 13 38.97 5.38 13.14
C THR A 13 37.56 5.03 13.61
N GLY A 14 36.83 6.00 14.13
CA GLY A 14 35.43 5.88 14.48
C GLY A 14 34.59 5.82 13.24
N GLY A 15 34.23 4.62 12.85
CA GLY A 15 33.16 4.41 11.86
C GLY A 15 31.86 5.03 12.37
N LEU A 16 31.38 6.04 11.65
CA LEU A 16 30.06 6.64 11.85
C LEU A 16 28.98 5.57 11.59
N GLN A 17 28.67 4.75 12.58
CA GLN A 17 27.40 4.03 12.60
C GLN A 17 26.31 5.08 12.71
N ARG A 18 25.65 5.37 11.58
CA ARG A 18 24.41 6.13 11.58
C ARG A 18 23.37 5.32 12.36
N ILE A 19 23.21 5.65 13.62
CA ILE A 19 22.09 5.21 14.43
C ILE A 19 20.86 5.86 13.80
N PHE A 20 20.14 5.10 12.99
CA PHE A 20 18.83 5.51 12.53
C PHE A 20 17.93 5.57 13.77
N ALA A 21 17.63 6.77 14.24
CA ALA A 21 16.64 6.97 15.27
C ALA A 21 15.32 6.41 14.75
N VAL A 22 14.88 5.30 15.30
CA VAL A 22 13.52 4.78 15.13
C VAL A 22 12.62 5.86 15.72
N VAL A 23 11.93 6.61 14.86
CA VAL A 23 10.91 7.57 15.31
C VAL A 23 9.84 6.76 16.03
N PRO A 24 9.56 7.02 17.31
CA PRO A 24 8.50 6.32 18.02
C PRO A 24 7.20 6.51 17.25
N GLN A 25 6.61 5.41 16.77
CA GLN A 25 5.30 5.46 16.11
C GLN A 25 4.25 5.69 17.20
N ALA A 26 3.43 6.72 17.04
CA ALA A 26 2.27 6.89 17.88
C ALA A 26 1.38 5.65 17.79
N ARG A 27 0.75 5.23 18.90
CA ARG A 27 -0.11 4.03 18.95
C ARG A 27 -1.18 4.00 17.87
N ASP A 28 -1.61 5.19 17.41
CA ASP A 28 -2.62 5.35 16.35
C ASP A 28 -2.09 5.21 14.93
N SER A 29 -0.78 5.01 14.73
CA SER A 29 -0.17 4.87 13.39
C SER A 29 -0.23 3.45 12.85
N VAL A 30 -0.63 2.47 13.65
CA VAL A 30 -0.70 1.05 13.28
C VAL A 30 -2.14 0.56 13.22
N PHE A 31 -2.36 -0.50 12.45
CA PHE A 31 -3.62 -1.21 12.36
C PHE A 31 -3.35 -2.71 12.40
N GLN A 32 -4.19 -3.45 13.14
CA GLN A 32 -4.09 -4.90 13.22
C GLN A 32 -5.03 -5.52 12.19
N LEU A 33 -4.49 -5.84 11.02
CA LEU A 33 -5.22 -6.43 9.92
C LEU A 33 -5.44 -7.91 10.18
N GLY A 34 -6.69 -8.37 10.04
CA GLY A 34 -7.05 -9.76 10.28
C GLY A 34 -6.81 -10.27 11.71
N GLY A 35 -6.56 -9.36 12.65
CA GLY A 35 -6.32 -9.68 14.06
C GLY A 35 -4.88 -10.06 14.41
N ASP A 36 -3.99 -10.24 13.43
CA ASP A 36 -2.64 -10.77 13.65
C ASP A 36 -1.54 -10.17 12.74
N LEU A 37 -1.88 -9.35 11.74
CA LEU A 37 -0.93 -8.60 10.93
C LEU A 37 -0.86 -7.15 11.37
N LEU A 38 0.22 -6.78 12.02
CA LEU A 38 0.45 -5.40 12.44
C LEU A 38 0.99 -4.58 11.27
N VAL A 39 0.18 -3.70 10.70
CA VAL A 39 0.56 -2.84 9.57
C VAL A 39 0.56 -1.37 9.96
N ASN A 40 1.51 -0.63 9.42
CA ASN A 40 1.50 0.82 9.50
C ASN A 40 0.40 1.37 8.59
N ARG A 41 -0.40 2.33 9.09
CA ARG A 41 -1.54 2.89 8.32
C ARG A 41 -1.12 3.56 7.01
N LEU A 42 0.15 3.97 6.89
CA LEU A 42 0.71 4.47 5.65
C LEU A 42 1.39 3.32 4.90
N GLY A 43 0.65 2.69 3.99
CA GLY A 43 1.17 1.69 3.06
C GLY A 43 1.70 2.30 1.76
N PHE A 44 2.34 1.48 0.95
CA PHE A 44 2.87 1.85 -0.36
C PHE A 44 2.17 1.07 -1.48
N GLY A 45 1.45 1.78 -2.37
CA GLY A 45 0.87 1.20 -3.59
C GLY A 45 1.90 1.16 -4.71
N ALA A 46 2.27 -0.05 -5.16
CA ALA A 46 3.34 -0.24 -6.13
C ALA A 46 2.90 -0.11 -7.60
N MET A 47 1.62 0.03 -7.89
CA MET A 47 1.07 0.05 -9.26
C MET A 47 1.79 1.02 -10.21
N ARG A 48 2.26 2.16 -9.71
CA ARG A 48 2.95 3.17 -10.52
C ARG A 48 4.42 2.86 -10.81
N LEU A 49 4.96 1.80 -10.23
CA LEU A 49 6.29 1.28 -10.54
C LEU A 49 6.24 0.29 -11.73
N THR A 50 5.56 0.68 -12.78
CA THR A 50 5.42 -0.06 -14.05
C THR A 50 5.63 0.90 -15.21
N GLY A 51 5.67 0.40 -16.42
CA GLY A 51 5.69 1.22 -17.62
C GLY A 51 4.39 1.97 -17.86
N GLU A 52 4.34 2.72 -18.94
CA GLU A 52 3.17 3.49 -19.35
C GLU A 52 1.92 2.59 -19.47
N GLY A 53 0.75 3.12 -19.10
CA GLY A 53 -0.50 2.35 -19.10
C GLY A 53 -0.55 1.21 -18.10
N ILE A 54 0.35 1.21 -17.11
CA ILE A 54 0.51 0.10 -16.14
C ILE A 54 0.87 -1.19 -16.90
N TRP A 55 1.84 -1.09 -17.83
CA TRP A 55 2.24 -2.16 -18.72
C TRP A 55 3.77 -2.29 -18.80
N GLY A 56 4.28 -3.52 -18.67
CA GLY A 56 5.70 -3.79 -18.72
C GLY A 56 6.52 -3.18 -17.58
N TRP A 57 7.81 -3.18 -17.74
CA TRP A 57 8.76 -2.65 -16.78
C TRP A 57 8.75 -1.12 -16.75
N PRO A 58 9.07 -0.50 -15.60
CA PRO A 58 9.28 0.95 -15.55
C PRO A 58 10.47 1.36 -16.43
N PRO A 59 10.46 2.56 -17.01
CA PRO A 59 11.56 3.07 -17.83
C PRO A 59 12.91 3.07 -17.10
N ASP A 60 12.92 3.40 -15.82
CA ASP A 60 14.09 3.31 -14.94
C ASP A 60 13.83 2.30 -13.82
N ARG A 61 14.20 1.05 -14.09
CA ARG A 61 14.01 -0.08 -13.17
C ARG A 61 14.85 0.07 -11.90
N GLU A 62 16.06 0.61 -12.00
CA GLU A 62 16.92 0.81 -10.85
C GLU A 62 16.36 1.90 -9.90
N ASN A 63 15.86 2.99 -10.46
CA ASN A 63 15.19 4.01 -9.66
C ASN A 63 13.92 3.48 -9.00
N ALA A 64 13.12 2.66 -9.70
CA ALA A 64 11.94 2.03 -9.13
C ALA A 64 12.28 1.14 -7.92
N LYS A 65 13.39 0.38 -7.98
CA LYS A 65 13.90 -0.40 -6.85
C LYS A 65 14.38 0.51 -5.69
N LYS A 66 15.04 1.64 -5.99
CA LYS A 66 15.42 2.63 -4.97
C LYS A 66 14.20 3.20 -4.26
N VAL A 67 13.11 3.49 -4.99
CA VAL A 67 11.84 3.96 -4.41
C VAL A 67 11.25 2.95 -3.44
N LEU A 68 11.21 1.65 -3.78
CA LEU A 68 10.75 0.59 -2.89
C LEU A 68 11.60 0.50 -1.63
N ARG A 69 12.93 0.48 -1.75
CA ARG A 69 13.84 0.46 -0.60
C ARG A 69 13.64 1.70 0.28
N ARG A 70 13.49 2.87 -0.36
CA ARG A 70 13.26 4.11 0.39
C ARG A 70 11.94 4.12 1.14
N ALA A 71 10.89 3.51 0.60
CA ALA A 71 9.62 3.34 1.31
C ALA A 71 9.82 2.55 2.62
N ILE A 72 10.57 1.44 2.56
CA ILE A 72 10.88 0.63 3.76
C ILE A 72 11.71 1.43 4.77
N GLU A 73 12.74 2.16 4.32
CA GLU A 73 13.55 3.03 5.20
C GLU A 73 12.71 4.11 5.90
N LEU A 74 11.63 4.55 5.28
CA LEU A 74 10.67 5.51 5.84
C LEU A 74 9.62 4.87 6.78
N GLY A 75 9.73 3.58 7.04
CA GLY A 75 8.87 2.85 7.96
C GLY A 75 7.61 2.26 7.34
N VAL A 76 7.52 2.20 6.00
CA VAL A 76 6.43 1.44 5.35
C VAL A 76 6.67 -0.04 5.59
N ASN A 77 5.65 -0.73 6.11
CA ASN A 77 5.66 -2.18 6.28
C ASN A 77 4.46 -2.87 5.61
N PHE A 78 3.74 -2.15 4.73
CA PHE A 78 2.64 -2.67 3.95
C PHE A 78 2.79 -2.24 2.50
N ILE A 79 3.02 -3.20 1.59
CA ILE A 79 3.12 -2.96 0.14
C ILE A 79 1.93 -3.61 -0.55
N ASP A 80 1.22 -2.82 -1.38
CA ASP A 80 0.11 -3.28 -2.21
C ASP A 80 0.54 -3.39 -3.67
N THR A 81 0.38 -4.58 -4.24
CA THR A 81 0.64 -4.90 -5.65
C THR A 81 -0.51 -5.71 -6.26
N ALA A 82 -0.33 -6.26 -7.45
CA ALA A 82 -1.20 -7.21 -8.13
C ALA A 82 -0.46 -7.94 -9.26
N ASP A 83 -0.92 -9.14 -9.60
CA ASP A 83 -0.46 -9.90 -10.77
C ASP A 83 -0.70 -9.15 -12.08
N ALA A 84 -1.80 -8.39 -12.14
CA ALA A 84 -2.20 -7.59 -13.29
C ALA A 84 -1.39 -6.29 -13.49
N TYR A 85 -0.48 -5.95 -12.56
CA TYR A 85 0.35 -4.75 -12.69
C TYR A 85 1.62 -5.06 -13.49
N GLY A 86 1.69 -4.49 -14.69
CA GLY A 86 2.78 -4.61 -15.60
C GLY A 86 2.78 -5.74 -16.64
N PRO A 87 1.77 -6.59 -16.91
CA PRO A 87 1.39 -7.71 -16.04
C PRO A 87 2.60 -8.47 -15.49
N GLU A 88 2.50 -8.93 -14.27
CA GLU A 88 3.53 -9.70 -13.53
C GLU A 88 4.80 -8.93 -13.13
N THR A 89 5.23 -7.94 -13.94
CA THR A 89 6.51 -7.25 -13.74
C THR A 89 6.61 -6.51 -12.42
N ASN A 90 5.48 -6.05 -11.87
CA ASN A 90 5.45 -5.33 -10.60
C ASN A 90 5.79 -6.24 -9.42
N GLU A 91 5.24 -7.47 -9.37
CA GLU A 91 5.59 -8.46 -8.35
C GLU A 91 7.06 -8.88 -8.45
N LEU A 92 7.56 -9.10 -9.67
CA LEU A 92 8.98 -9.40 -9.91
C LEU A 92 9.88 -8.26 -9.43
N LEU A 93 9.52 -7.00 -9.72
CA LEU A 93 10.26 -5.82 -9.29
C LEU A 93 10.35 -5.71 -7.76
N ILE A 94 9.25 -5.99 -7.06
CA ILE A 94 9.21 -6.01 -5.60
C ILE A 94 10.17 -7.08 -5.05
N ALA A 95 10.13 -8.28 -5.61
CA ALA A 95 11.04 -9.35 -5.20
C ALA A 95 12.50 -9.00 -5.48
N GLU A 96 12.83 -8.40 -6.61
CA GLU A 96 14.20 -7.97 -6.93
C GLU A 96 14.71 -6.84 -6.02
N ALA A 97 13.80 -5.94 -5.62
CA ALA A 97 14.19 -4.82 -4.79
C ALA A 97 14.39 -5.19 -3.32
N LEU A 98 13.57 -6.11 -2.79
CA LEU A 98 13.37 -6.29 -1.36
C LEU A 98 13.65 -7.71 -0.84
N TYR A 99 13.78 -8.72 -1.73
CA TYR A 99 14.10 -10.07 -1.26
C TYR A 99 15.59 -10.21 -0.91
N PRO A 100 15.96 -10.83 0.24
CA PRO A 100 15.07 -11.34 1.31
C PRO A 100 14.32 -10.20 2.03
N TYR A 101 13.04 -10.45 2.27
CA TYR A 101 12.16 -9.39 2.81
C TYR A 101 12.49 -9.03 4.26
N PRO A 102 12.42 -7.74 4.62
CA PRO A 102 12.54 -7.32 6.01
C PRO A 102 11.48 -7.97 6.90
N LYS A 103 11.87 -8.32 8.12
CA LYS A 103 10.94 -8.89 9.11
C LYS A 103 9.77 -7.93 9.36
N GLY A 104 8.55 -8.43 9.31
CA GLY A 104 7.33 -7.65 9.54
C GLY A 104 6.84 -6.86 8.31
N LEU A 105 7.48 -7.00 7.15
CA LEU A 105 6.93 -6.50 5.90
C LEU A 105 5.77 -7.38 5.46
N VAL A 106 4.62 -6.77 5.24
CA VAL A 106 3.40 -7.39 4.71
C VAL A 106 3.27 -7.06 3.23
N ILE A 107 3.13 -8.07 2.40
CA ILE A 107 2.87 -7.91 0.96
C ILE A 107 1.42 -8.33 0.68
N ALA A 108 0.63 -7.36 0.22
CA ALA A 108 -0.69 -7.58 -0.31
C ALA A 108 -0.62 -7.66 -1.83
N THR A 109 -1.12 -8.74 -2.41
CA THR A 109 -1.28 -8.85 -3.86
C THR A 109 -2.71 -9.20 -4.25
N LYS A 110 -3.00 -9.15 -5.54
CA LYS A 110 -4.34 -9.38 -6.09
C LYS A 110 -4.26 -10.30 -7.30
N GLY A 111 -5.34 -11.03 -7.54
CA GLY A 111 -5.57 -11.79 -8.77
C GLY A 111 -7.03 -11.72 -9.21
N GLY A 112 -7.32 -12.22 -10.37
CA GLY A 112 -8.68 -12.21 -10.92
C GLY A 112 -8.95 -11.11 -11.94
N ASN A 113 -7.89 -10.47 -12.46
CA ASN A 113 -7.96 -9.61 -13.63
C ASN A 113 -6.97 -10.08 -14.69
N THR A 114 -7.44 -10.28 -15.91
CA THR A 114 -6.58 -10.49 -17.08
C THR A 114 -6.26 -9.16 -17.75
N ARG A 115 -5.11 -9.12 -18.41
CA ARG A 115 -4.59 -7.94 -19.12
C ARG A 115 -4.21 -8.32 -20.55
N PRO A 116 -5.19 -8.43 -21.48
CA PRO A 116 -4.90 -8.85 -22.85
C PRO A 116 -4.12 -7.80 -23.67
N ALA A 117 -4.25 -6.51 -23.30
CA ALA A 117 -3.51 -5.41 -23.91
C ALA A 117 -3.36 -4.24 -22.92
N PRO A 118 -2.47 -3.25 -23.20
CA PRO A 118 -2.39 -2.01 -22.42
C PRO A 118 -3.76 -1.33 -22.29
N GLY A 119 -4.10 -0.90 -21.08
CA GLY A 119 -5.39 -0.25 -20.80
C GLY A 119 -6.60 -1.19 -20.68
N GLN A 120 -6.50 -2.45 -21.07
CA GLN A 120 -7.58 -3.42 -20.93
C GLN A 120 -7.47 -4.18 -19.60
N TRP A 121 -8.57 -4.22 -18.87
CA TRP A 121 -8.72 -4.88 -17.58
C TRP A 121 -9.99 -5.71 -17.61
N LEU A 122 -9.85 -7.01 -17.64
CA LEU A 122 -10.99 -7.93 -17.74
C LEU A 122 -11.02 -8.84 -16.51
N PRO A 123 -12.13 -8.83 -15.74
CA PRO A 123 -12.31 -9.80 -14.66
C PRO A 123 -12.31 -11.23 -15.18
N ASP A 124 -11.66 -12.12 -14.43
CA ASP A 124 -11.73 -13.57 -14.63
C ASP A 124 -11.81 -14.24 -13.26
N GLY A 125 -13.03 -14.65 -12.91
CA GLY A 125 -13.36 -15.26 -11.62
C GLY A 125 -13.33 -16.78 -11.63
N ARG A 126 -12.92 -17.41 -12.72
CA ARG A 126 -12.91 -18.88 -12.81
C ARG A 126 -11.99 -19.49 -11.75
N PRO A 127 -12.46 -20.50 -11.02
CA PRO A 127 -11.72 -21.13 -9.92
C PRO A 127 -10.28 -21.55 -10.28
N GLU A 128 -10.11 -22.19 -11.44
CA GLU A 128 -8.82 -22.66 -11.91
C GLU A 128 -7.87 -21.50 -12.29
N TYR A 129 -8.40 -20.39 -12.80
CA TYR A 129 -7.61 -19.20 -13.08
C TYR A 129 -7.14 -18.52 -11.78
N LEU A 130 -8.03 -18.37 -10.81
CA LEU A 130 -7.69 -17.77 -9.51
C LEU A 130 -6.65 -18.60 -8.76
N ALA A 131 -6.76 -19.94 -8.77
CA ALA A 131 -5.75 -20.82 -8.20
C ALA A 131 -4.37 -20.61 -8.84
N GLN A 132 -4.32 -20.48 -10.19
CA GLN A 132 -3.09 -20.16 -10.90
C GLN A 132 -2.53 -18.77 -10.54
N CYS A 133 -3.38 -17.75 -10.35
CA CYS A 133 -2.95 -16.43 -9.91
C CYS A 133 -2.21 -16.51 -8.57
N VAL A 134 -2.76 -17.26 -7.60
CA VAL A 134 -2.11 -17.47 -6.30
C VAL A 134 -0.74 -18.12 -6.45
N ASP A 135 -0.65 -19.24 -7.19
CA ASP A 135 0.59 -20.00 -7.35
C ASP A 135 1.67 -19.19 -8.09
N LYS A 136 1.26 -18.45 -9.12
CA LYS A 136 2.18 -17.60 -9.87
C LYS A 136 2.66 -16.40 -9.03
N SER A 137 1.79 -15.78 -8.23
CA SER A 137 2.19 -14.69 -7.33
C SER A 137 3.16 -15.16 -6.25
N LEU A 138 2.94 -16.32 -5.62
CA LEU A 138 3.88 -16.94 -4.69
C LEU A 138 5.27 -17.10 -5.31
N LYS A 139 5.32 -17.62 -6.55
CA LYS A 139 6.58 -17.82 -7.27
C LYS A 139 7.29 -16.50 -7.60
N ARG A 140 6.56 -15.50 -8.13
CA ARG A 140 7.15 -14.20 -8.51
C ARG A 140 7.64 -13.43 -7.30
N LEU A 141 6.86 -13.42 -6.24
CA LEU A 141 7.20 -12.75 -4.98
C LEU A 141 8.18 -13.56 -4.11
N LYS A 142 8.51 -14.80 -4.49
CA LYS A 142 9.36 -15.71 -3.69
C LYS A 142 8.85 -15.89 -2.26
N LEU A 143 7.53 -16.05 -2.11
CA LEU A 143 6.86 -16.24 -0.84
C LEU A 143 6.38 -17.69 -0.71
N GLU A 144 6.47 -18.25 0.49
CA GLU A 144 5.83 -19.53 0.83
C GLU A 144 4.33 -19.34 1.11
N ARG A 145 3.96 -18.15 1.62
CA ARG A 145 2.59 -17.76 1.93
C ARG A 145 2.38 -16.27 1.67
N ILE A 146 1.29 -15.91 1.00
CA ILE A 146 0.87 -14.52 0.81
C ILE A 146 0.14 -14.07 2.07
N ASP A 147 0.57 -12.95 2.67
CA ASP A 147 -0.06 -12.42 3.89
C ASP A 147 -1.47 -11.90 3.65
N LEU A 148 -1.69 -11.16 2.55
CA LEU A 148 -3.00 -10.69 2.13
C LEU A 148 -3.16 -10.90 0.62
N TRP A 149 -4.10 -11.74 0.22
CA TRP A 149 -4.50 -11.88 -1.17
C TRP A 149 -5.89 -11.29 -1.38
N GLN A 150 -6.07 -10.50 -2.43
CA GLN A 150 -7.32 -9.79 -2.68
C GLN A 150 -7.91 -10.21 -4.03
N LEU A 151 -9.21 -10.54 -4.06
CA LEU A 151 -9.93 -10.66 -5.32
C LEU A 151 -10.01 -9.28 -5.98
N HIS A 152 -9.35 -9.11 -7.13
CA HIS A 152 -9.15 -7.81 -7.76
C HIS A 152 -10.48 -7.20 -8.26
N ARG A 153 -11.37 -8.06 -8.79
CA ARG A 153 -12.75 -7.73 -9.20
C ARG A 153 -13.61 -8.97 -9.09
N ILE A 154 -14.87 -8.79 -8.76
CA ILE A 154 -15.86 -9.84 -8.92
C ILE A 154 -16.17 -9.97 -10.41
N ASP A 155 -16.02 -11.16 -10.96
CA ASP A 155 -16.46 -11.49 -12.31
C ASP A 155 -17.95 -11.88 -12.28
N ARG A 156 -18.79 -11.05 -12.87
CA ARG A 156 -20.25 -11.28 -12.88
C ARG A 156 -20.69 -12.48 -13.71
N LYS A 157 -19.76 -13.10 -14.45
CA LYS A 157 -20.03 -14.32 -15.25
C LYS A 157 -19.82 -15.60 -14.44
N VAL A 158 -19.19 -15.50 -13.27
CA VAL A 158 -18.91 -16.63 -12.38
C VAL A 158 -19.56 -16.38 -11.04
N PRO A 159 -20.30 -17.32 -10.46
CA PRO A 159 -20.79 -17.19 -9.10
C PRO A 159 -19.66 -16.86 -8.14
N VAL A 160 -19.84 -15.84 -7.30
CA VAL A 160 -18.79 -15.39 -6.38
C VAL A 160 -18.39 -16.48 -5.39
N GLU A 161 -19.30 -17.36 -5.07
CA GLU A 161 -19.09 -18.52 -4.21
C GLU A 161 -18.09 -19.51 -4.82
N GLU A 162 -18.14 -19.72 -6.14
CA GLU A 162 -17.17 -20.58 -6.84
C GLU A 162 -15.79 -19.94 -6.86
N SER A 163 -15.73 -18.64 -7.21
CA SER A 163 -14.49 -17.86 -7.20
C SER A 163 -13.83 -17.89 -5.82
N LEU A 164 -14.57 -17.54 -4.77
CA LEU A 164 -14.07 -17.49 -3.41
C LEU A 164 -13.85 -18.90 -2.82
N GLY A 165 -14.57 -19.90 -3.27
CA GLY A 165 -14.31 -21.30 -2.92
C GLY A 165 -12.92 -21.78 -3.31
N ALA A 166 -12.40 -21.35 -4.47
CA ALA A 166 -11.04 -21.63 -4.88
C ALA A 166 -10.00 -20.92 -3.98
N ILE A 167 -10.29 -19.66 -3.61
CA ILE A 167 -9.43 -18.88 -2.71
C ILE A 167 -9.46 -19.46 -1.29
N LYS A 168 -10.61 -19.90 -0.82
CA LYS A 168 -10.72 -20.62 0.48
C LYS A 168 -9.87 -21.88 0.49
N LYS A 169 -9.89 -22.67 -0.59
CA LYS A 169 -9.02 -23.85 -0.73
C LYS A 169 -7.53 -23.47 -0.68
N ALA A 170 -7.13 -22.38 -1.31
CA ALA A 170 -5.75 -21.90 -1.25
C ALA A 170 -5.37 -21.40 0.15
N GLN A 171 -6.30 -20.79 0.88
CA GLN A 171 -6.12 -20.40 2.29
C GLN A 171 -5.97 -21.62 3.18
N ASP A 172 -6.84 -22.64 3.03
CA ASP A 172 -6.79 -23.88 3.82
C ASP A 172 -5.51 -24.69 3.55
N ALA A 173 -4.97 -24.58 2.32
CA ALA A 173 -3.68 -25.16 1.97
C ALA A 173 -2.46 -24.34 2.48
N GLY A 174 -2.68 -23.26 3.23
CA GLY A 174 -1.63 -22.41 3.79
C GLY A 174 -0.95 -21.47 2.81
N LYS A 175 -1.41 -21.39 1.56
CA LYS A 175 -0.86 -20.50 0.51
C LYS A 175 -1.21 -19.03 0.72
N ILE A 176 -2.33 -18.76 1.38
CA ILE A 176 -2.86 -17.43 1.70
C ILE A 176 -3.14 -17.38 3.20
N ARG A 177 -2.72 -16.29 3.86
CA ARG A 177 -3.04 -16.05 5.26
C ARG A 177 -4.40 -15.38 5.42
N HIS A 178 -4.60 -14.26 4.76
CA HIS A 178 -5.83 -13.47 4.79
C HIS A 178 -6.35 -13.16 3.40
N VAL A 179 -7.68 -13.02 3.31
CA VAL A 179 -8.39 -12.70 2.07
C VAL A 179 -9.02 -11.32 2.17
N GLY A 180 -8.91 -10.53 1.11
CA GLY A 180 -9.58 -9.26 0.92
C GLY A 180 -10.33 -9.19 -0.41
N LEU A 181 -11.09 -8.11 -0.59
CA LEU A 181 -11.82 -7.83 -1.82
C LEU A 181 -11.50 -6.43 -2.33
N SER A 182 -11.69 -6.20 -3.63
CA SER A 182 -11.49 -4.87 -4.23
C SER A 182 -12.70 -4.49 -5.08
N GLU A 183 -13.12 -3.21 -4.95
CA GLU A 183 -14.25 -2.60 -5.68
C GLU A 183 -15.57 -3.36 -5.50
N VAL A 184 -15.99 -3.45 -4.26
CA VAL A 184 -17.18 -4.17 -3.85
C VAL A 184 -18.13 -3.29 -3.04
N THR A 185 -19.41 -3.61 -3.12
CA THR A 185 -20.48 -3.05 -2.29
C THR A 185 -20.59 -3.82 -0.97
N VAL A 186 -21.31 -3.25 0.02
CA VAL A 186 -21.59 -3.93 1.30
C VAL A 186 -22.32 -5.27 1.06
N ALA A 187 -23.26 -5.32 0.13
CA ALA A 187 -23.98 -6.57 -0.19
C ALA A 187 -23.02 -7.66 -0.72
N GLU A 188 -22.09 -7.31 -1.60
CA GLU A 188 -21.08 -8.23 -2.12
C GLU A 188 -20.10 -8.67 -1.02
N ILE A 189 -19.75 -7.80 -0.06
CA ILE A 189 -18.94 -8.16 1.11
C ILE A 189 -19.67 -9.21 1.94
N GLU A 190 -20.95 -8.98 2.25
CA GLU A 190 -21.74 -9.91 3.05
C GLU A 190 -21.93 -11.27 2.36
N GLN A 191 -22.08 -11.29 1.03
CA GLN A 191 -22.12 -12.53 0.27
C GLN A 191 -20.79 -13.27 0.35
N ALA A 192 -19.67 -12.57 0.17
CA ALA A 192 -18.32 -13.15 0.24
C ALA A 192 -17.98 -13.73 1.62
N LYS A 193 -18.39 -13.06 2.70
CA LYS A 193 -18.17 -13.50 4.08
C LYS A 193 -18.84 -14.85 4.40
N LYS A 194 -19.86 -15.26 3.64
CA LYS A 194 -20.48 -16.59 3.79
C LYS A 194 -19.57 -17.72 3.31
N VAL A 195 -18.58 -17.41 2.47
CA VAL A 195 -17.67 -18.40 1.86
C VAL A 195 -16.30 -18.42 2.56
N VAL A 196 -15.74 -17.24 2.79
CA VAL A 196 -14.39 -17.08 3.35
C VAL A 196 -14.33 -15.85 4.25
N PRO A 197 -13.58 -15.87 5.37
CA PRO A 197 -13.37 -14.67 6.17
C PRO A 197 -12.69 -13.57 5.36
N ILE A 198 -13.30 -12.38 5.32
CA ILE A 198 -12.77 -11.20 4.63
C ILE A 198 -12.23 -10.24 5.67
N VAL A 199 -10.96 -9.84 5.53
CA VAL A 199 -10.29 -8.95 6.50
C VAL A 199 -10.01 -7.55 5.97
N SER A 200 -10.11 -7.34 4.65
CA SER A 200 -9.90 -6.01 4.06
C SER A 200 -10.75 -5.77 2.82
N ILE A 201 -11.07 -4.50 2.62
CA ILE A 201 -11.72 -3.99 1.41
C ILE A 201 -10.84 -2.91 0.80
N GLN A 202 -10.58 -3.01 -0.51
CA GLN A 202 -9.83 -2.00 -1.24
C GLN A 202 -10.71 -1.34 -2.30
N ASN A 203 -11.27 -0.18 -2.01
CA ASN A 203 -12.13 0.57 -2.91
C ASN A 203 -11.58 1.95 -3.23
N ARG A 204 -12.02 2.52 -4.34
CA ARG A 204 -11.70 3.89 -4.67
C ARG A 204 -12.33 4.84 -3.65
N TYR A 205 -11.48 5.69 -3.05
CA TYR A 205 -11.95 6.64 -2.07
C TYR A 205 -10.97 7.80 -1.90
N ASN A 206 -11.48 9.03 -2.00
CA ASN A 206 -10.74 10.25 -1.76
C ASN A 206 -11.69 11.42 -1.50
N ILE A 207 -11.17 12.62 -1.29
CA ILE A 207 -11.99 13.80 -0.96
C ILE A 207 -12.98 14.23 -2.07
N THR A 208 -12.77 13.77 -3.30
CA THR A 208 -13.64 14.07 -4.47
C THR A 208 -14.46 12.89 -4.93
N ASP A 209 -14.19 11.73 -4.40
CA ASP A 209 -14.87 10.48 -4.73
C ASP A 209 -15.20 9.72 -3.44
N ARG A 210 -16.47 9.76 -3.06
CA ARG A 210 -17.01 9.24 -1.80
C ARG A 210 -18.00 8.10 -2.05
N ALA A 211 -18.02 7.53 -3.26
CA ALA A 211 -18.99 6.49 -3.62
C ALA A 211 -18.87 5.22 -2.74
N SER A 212 -17.70 4.97 -2.16
CA SER A 212 -17.45 3.84 -1.25
C SER A 212 -17.59 4.20 0.24
N GLU A 213 -18.27 5.28 0.60
CA GLU A 213 -18.46 5.68 1.99
C GLU A 213 -19.15 4.60 2.82
N ASP A 214 -20.18 3.92 2.25
CA ASP A 214 -20.90 2.85 2.92
C ASP A 214 -19.99 1.65 3.22
N ALA A 215 -19.12 1.28 2.26
CA ALA A 215 -18.15 0.22 2.46
C ALA A 215 -17.09 0.60 3.51
N LEU A 216 -16.67 1.87 3.57
CA LEU A 216 -15.77 2.36 4.61
C LEU A 216 -16.43 2.25 6.00
N ASN A 217 -17.65 2.75 6.15
CA ASN A 217 -18.39 2.70 7.41
C ASN A 217 -18.66 1.26 7.86
N TYR A 218 -18.93 0.38 6.89
CA TYR A 218 -19.09 -1.06 7.14
C TYR A 218 -17.79 -1.68 7.66
N CYS A 219 -16.65 -1.39 7.01
CA CYS A 219 -15.34 -1.88 7.44
C CYS A 219 -14.99 -1.44 8.86
N GLU A 220 -15.32 -0.21 9.22
CA GLU A 220 -15.12 0.31 10.57
C GLU A 220 -15.95 -0.47 11.59
N LYS A 221 -17.25 -0.63 11.35
CA LYS A 221 -18.15 -1.39 12.23
C LYS A 221 -17.67 -2.83 12.43
N GLU A 222 -17.22 -3.48 11.38
CA GLU A 222 -16.77 -4.88 11.38
C GLU A 222 -15.27 -5.03 11.75
N LYS A 223 -14.57 -3.93 12.05
CA LYS A 223 -13.11 -3.90 12.35
C LYS A 223 -12.25 -4.49 11.22
N MET A 224 -12.69 -4.32 9.98
CA MET A 224 -11.96 -4.73 8.78
C MET A 224 -11.04 -3.60 8.31
N GLY A 225 -9.95 -3.95 7.62
CA GLY A 225 -9.10 -2.96 6.97
C GLY A 225 -9.80 -2.31 5.76
N PHE A 226 -9.78 -0.98 5.68
CA PHE A 226 -10.18 -0.27 4.47
C PHE A 226 -8.94 0.35 3.81
N ILE A 227 -8.66 -0.05 2.56
CA ILE A 227 -7.50 0.38 1.79
C ILE A 227 -7.98 1.30 0.67
N PRO A 228 -7.92 2.63 0.82
CA PRO A 228 -8.34 3.53 -0.26
C PRO A 228 -7.32 3.51 -1.38
N TRP A 229 -7.72 3.15 -2.60
CA TRP A 229 -6.87 3.41 -3.75
C TRP A 229 -7.16 4.80 -4.34
N ALA A 230 -6.16 5.42 -4.96
CA ALA A 230 -6.16 6.84 -5.38
C ALA A 230 -6.54 7.83 -4.25
N PRO A 231 -5.99 7.71 -3.03
CA PRO A 231 -6.41 8.52 -1.88
C PRO A 231 -6.12 10.01 -2.04
N ILE A 232 -5.10 10.36 -2.81
CA ILE A 232 -4.75 11.77 -3.12
C ILE A 232 -5.34 12.24 -4.44
N GLY A 233 -6.16 11.42 -5.09
CA GLY A 233 -6.59 11.60 -6.46
C GLY A 233 -5.53 11.11 -7.46
N GLY A 234 -5.84 11.11 -8.75
CA GLY A 234 -4.93 10.68 -9.82
C GLY A 234 -5.41 11.22 -11.16
N SER A 235 -4.75 10.84 -12.25
CA SER A 235 -5.23 11.12 -13.62
C SER A 235 -6.65 10.57 -13.77
N GLY A 236 -7.61 11.42 -14.13
CA GLY A 236 -9.04 11.08 -14.22
C GLY A 236 -9.84 11.32 -12.93
N THR A 237 -9.25 11.84 -11.85
CA THR A 237 -10.05 12.36 -10.74
C THR A 237 -10.80 13.61 -11.16
N ARG A 238 -12.09 13.66 -10.80
CA ARG A 238 -12.86 14.91 -10.93
C ARG A 238 -12.11 16.04 -10.21
N SER A 239 -11.99 17.16 -10.90
CA SER A 239 -11.46 18.38 -10.28
C SER A 239 -12.29 18.68 -9.02
N LEU A 240 -11.61 19.03 -7.93
CA LEU A 240 -12.30 19.58 -6.78
C LEU A 240 -13.16 20.75 -7.22
N SER A 241 -14.36 20.90 -6.66
CA SER A 241 -15.14 22.11 -6.77
C SER A 241 -14.30 23.33 -6.37
N LYS A 242 -14.69 24.55 -6.81
CA LYS A 242 -13.99 25.78 -6.41
C LYS A 242 -13.82 25.86 -4.88
N ALA A 243 -14.87 25.49 -4.11
CA ALA A 243 -14.83 25.46 -2.66
C ALA A 243 -13.86 24.38 -2.11
N GLY A 244 -13.84 23.17 -2.68
CA GLY A 244 -12.91 22.13 -2.29
C GLY A 244 -11.46 22.48 -2.60
N ASN A 245 -11.19 23.16 -3.74
CA ASN A 245 -9.86 23.67 -4.06
C ASN A 245 -9.43 24.79 -3.10
N ALA A 246 -10.35 25.69 -2.69
CA ALA A 246 -10.08 26.72 -1.71
C ALA A 246 -9.72 26.12 -0.34
N LEU A 247 -10.47 25.11 0.12
CA LEU A 247 -10.19 24.40 1.38
C LEU A 247 -8.79 23.73 1.36
N VAL A 248 -8.43 23.04 0.26
CA VAL A 248 -7.11 22.42 0.13
C VAL A 248 -6.00 23.48 0.08
N ARG A 249 -6.22 24.61 -0.59
CA ARG A 249 -5.25 25.73 -0.62
C ARG A 249 -5.05 26.31 0.77
N SER A 250 -6.14 26.70 1.46
CA SER A 250 -6.08 27.26 2.80
C SER A 250 -5.34 26.36 3.78
N ARG A 251 -5.64 25.05 3.77
CA ARG A 251 -4.92 24.07 4.61
C ARG A 251 -3.47 23.88 4.21
N CYS A 252 -3.14 23.96 2.90
CA CYS A 252 -1.78 23.89 2.41
C CYS A 252 -0.95 25.10 2.85
N GLU A 253 -1.51 26.30 2.77
CA GLU A 253 -0.87 27.54 3.20
C GLU A 253 -0.62 27.52 4.72
N THR A 254 -1.63 27.12 5.51
CA THR A 254 -1.53 27.04 6.97
C THR A 254 -0.50 25.99 7.43
N SER A 255 -0.33 24.90 6.69
CA SER A 255 0.54 23.77 7.07
C SER A 255 1.90 23.75 6.37
N GLN A 256 2.18 24.70 5.49
CA GLN A 256 3.40 24.73 4.64
C GLN A 256 3.67 23.40 3.93
N CYS A 257 2.63 22.69 3.47
CA CYS A 257 2.75 21.39 2.87
C CYS A 257 2.22 21.35 1.43
N GLN A 258 2.69 20.37 0.65
CA GLN A 258 2.23 20.18 -0.73
C GLN A 258 0.75 19.76 -0.77
N ARG A 259 0.02 20.17 -1.82
CA ARG A 259 -1.42 19.87 -2.01
C ARG A 259 -1.78 18.38 -1.93
N GLY A 260 -0.89 17.51 -2.41
CA GLY A 260 -1.07 16.07 -2.31
C GLY A 260 -1.05 15.57 -0.87
N ALA A 261 -0.13 16.07 -0.05
CA ALA A 261 -0.05 15.73 1.37
C ALA A 261 -1.31 16.20 2.15
N THR A 262 -1.83 17.38 1.82
CA THR A 262 -3.09 17.88 2.41
C THR A 262 -4.28 16.99 2.04
N ARG A 263 -4.39 16.55 0.77
CA ARG A 263 -5.45 15.62 0.35
C ARG A 263 -5.35 14.28 1.07
N ALA A 264 -4.14 13.72 1.18
CA ALA A 264 -3.91 12.49 1.92
C ALA A 264 -4.31 12.61 3.40
N ARG A 265 -3.97 13.74 4.06
CA ARG A 265 -4.36 14.02 5.43
C ARG A 265 -5.87 14.12 5.62
N LEU A 266 -6.59 14.77 4.70
CA LEU A 266 -8.04 14.90 4.77
C LEU A 266 -8.75 13.54 4.63
N VAL A 267 -8.26 12.70 3.73
CA VAL A 267 -8.77 11.32 3.58
C VAL A 267 -8.44 10.49 4.81
N ALA A 268 -7.20 10.53 5.28
CA ALA A 268 -6.77 9.82 6.47
C ALA A 268 -7.55 10.27 7.72
N ALA A 269 -7.81 11.57 7.88
CA ALA A 269 -8.63 12.10 8.96
C ALA A 269 -10.07 11.58 8.92
N LYS A 270 -10.67 11.41 7.72
CA LYS A 270 -12.00 10.81 7.61
C LYS A 270 -11.95 9.31 7.95
N ILE A 271 -10.96 8.58 7.46
CA ILE A 271 -10.78 7.15 7.76
C ILE A 271 -10.42 6.93 9.24
N ALA A 272 -9.65 7.87 9.84
CA ALA A 272 -9.27 7.84 11.26
C ALA A 272 -10.24 8.60 12.19
N GLY A 273 -11.12 9.44 11.64
CA GLY A 273 -12.03 10.31 12.42
C GLY A 273 -13.07 9.57 13.24
N HIS A 274 -13.03 8.27 13.14
CA HIS A 274 -13.76 7.34 13.99
C HIS A 274 -12.83 6.58 14.95
N VAL A 275 -11.50 6.86 14.92
CA VAL A 275 -10.51 6.39 15.88
C VAL A 275 -9.43 7.46 16.06
N ALA A 276 -9.68 8.38 16.98
CA ALA A 276 -8.76 9.31 17.69
C ALA A 276 -7.70 10.12 16.92
N ASP A 277 -7.79 11.45 17.08
CA ASP A 277 -6.77 12.53 17.01
C ASP A 277 -6.00 12.80 15.70
N PRO A 278 -6.26 13.99 15.04
CA PRO A 278 -5.67 14.35 13.75
C PRO A 278 -4.19 14.81 13.80
N GLY A 279 -3.48 14.60 14.91
CA GLY A 279 -2.18 15.28 15.16
C GLY A 279 -0.98 14.76 14.38
N HIS A 280 -0.92 13.53 13.83
CA HIS A 280 0.37 12.93 13.43
C HIS A 280 0.40 12.06 12.17
N ILE A 281 -0.53 12.22 11.21
CA ILE A 281 -0.33 11.58 9.90
C ILE A 281 0.46 12.53 9.00
N VAL A 282 1.76 12.57 9.17
CA VAL A 282 2.68 13.17 8.20
C VAL A 282 2.93 12.15 7.11
N ALA A 283 2.20 12.24 6.00
CA ALA A 283 2.72 11.72 4.75
C ALA A 283 3.99 12.52 4.41
N ARG A 284 5.15 12.03 4.82
CA ARG A 284 6.41 12.44 4.21
C ARG A 284 6.42 11.84 2.82
N ALA A 285 5.74 12.51 1.88
CA ALA A 285 6.06 12.36 0.48
C ALA A 285 7.58 12.50 0.38
N SER A 286 8.22 11.60 -0.38
CA SER A 286 9.61 11.69 -0.76
C SER A 286 10.02 13.16 -0.87
N ARG A 287 10.99 13.60 -0.10
CA ARG A 287 11.65 14.87 -0.35
C ARG A 287 12.35 14.70 -1.69
N GLY A 288 11.68 15.09 -2.78
CA GLY A 288 12.40 15.62 -3.90
C GLY A 288 13.13 16.84 -3.37
N GLU A 289 14.45 16.79 -3.40
CA GLU A 289 15.30 17.94 -3.17
C GLU A 289 15.01 18.97 -4.24
N HIS A 290 14.04 19.84 -3.95
CA HIS A 290 14.03 21.19 -4.52
C HIS A 290 13.82 22.12 -3.34
N GLY A 291 14.95 22.59 -2.83
CA GLY A 291 15.01 23.68 -1.89
C GLY A 291 14.14 24.82 -2.43
N CYS A 292 13.30 25.34 -1.56
CA CYS A 292 12.70 26.64 -1.73
C CYS A 292 13.85 27.65 -1.74
N GLY A 293 14.34 27.98 -2.93
CA GLY A 293 15.35 29.02 -3.13
C GLY A 293 14.77 30.33 -2.61
N GLN A 294 15.34 30.84 -1.56
CA GLN A 294 15.24 32.25 -1.21
C GLN A 294 15.88 33.03 -2.37
N THR A 295 15.10 33.84 -3.05
CA THR A 295 15.62 34.89 -3.92
C THR A 295 16.05 36.07 -3.01
N PRO A 296 17.31 36.52 -3.06
CA PRO A 296 17.67 37.76 -2.38
C PRO A 296 17.11 38.97 -3.18
N ALA A 297 16.89 40.05 -2.43
CA ALA A 297 16.36 41.35 -2.86
C ALA A 297 17.01 41.99 -4.08
#